data_5e396530ac3da618bd4eaa01a503bbf6
#
_entry.id   5e396530ac3da618bd4eaa01a503bbf6
#
_cell.length_a   1.000
_cell.length_b   1.000
_cell.length_c   1.000
_cell.angle_alpha   90.00
_cell.angle_beta   90.00
_cell.angle_gamma   90.00
#
_symmetry.space_group_name_H-M   'P 1'
#
loop_
_entity.id
_entity.type
_entity.pdbx_description
1 polymer ?
#
loop_
_entity_poly.entity_id
_entity_poly.type
_entity_poly.pdbx_seq_one_letter_code
_entity_poly.pdbx_strand_id
1 'polypeptide(L)'
;MIIIAEDSRFKTHHGIDFIELRDAWTTGGHRGASTITQQLAKNLYLSPSRSLFRKLKEAVTAVRLELALSKTRIMELYLSTSEWGPGIWGAEAASAAYFGVPPSRLSDAQAAALAATLPQPRTSNPAFRPARMLARRDLILAHYYGGKTPVPPALEDSIPEMPQIEPPILPPLLDTLVLPDTTRDHPDSGGPVDSVRRVFPRPRLVYQP
;
A
#
# COMPACT_ATOMS: atom_id res chain seq x y z
N MET A 1 -3.44 -7.29 -14.30
CA MET A 1 -2.50 -7.94 -13.36
C MET A 1 -3.05 -7.96 -11.93
N ILE A 2 -3.32 -6.80 -11.29
CA ILE A 2 -3.78 -6.73 -9.88
C ILE A 2 -5.05 -7.55 -9.64
N ILE A 3 -6.08 -7.43 -10.48
CA ILE A 3 -7.34 -8.21 -10.36
C ILE A 3 -7.06 -9.71 -10.37
N ILE A 4 -6.19 -10.17 -11.24
CA ILE A 4 -5.80 -11.59 -11.32
C ILE A 4 -5.07 -12.04 -10.05
N ALA A 5 -4.22 -11.18 -9.51
CA ALA A 5 -3.36 -11.50 -8.37
C ALA A 5 -4.10 -11.49 -7.03
N GLU A 6 -5.04 -10.56 -6.85
CA GLU A 6 -5.64 -10.23 -5.55
C GLU A 6 -7.14 -10.55 -5.45
N ASP A 7 -7.87 -10.45 -6.56
CA ASP A 7 -9.33 -10.53 -6.53
C ASP A 7 -9.88 -10.80 -7.93
N SER A 8 -9.77 -12.03 -8.39
CA SER A 8 -10.13 -12.42 -9.77
C SER A 8 -11.59 -12.11 -10.14
N ARG A 9 -12.48 -12.02 -9.16
CA ARG A 9 -13.90 -11.71 -9.33
C ARG A 9 -14.28 -10.29 -8.91
N PHE A 10 -13.32 -9.38 -8.78
CA PHE A 10 -13.50 -8.00 -8.37
C PHE A 10 -14.70 -7.31 -9.05
N LYS A 11 -14.90 -7.56 -10.34
CA LYS A 11 -15.97 -6.93 -11.13
C LYS A 11 -17.38 -7.47 -10.85
N THR A 12 -17.50 -8.62 -10.18
CA THR A 12 -18.77 -9.35 -10.05
C THR A 12 -19.37 -9.35 -8.66
N HIS A 13 -18.55 -9.19 -7.61
CA HIS A 13 -19.03 -9.08 -6.23
C HIS A 13 -19.21 -7.62 -5.78
N HIS A 14 -19.85 -7.42 -4.63
CA HIS A 14 -20.13 -6.11 -4.02
C HIS A 14 -19.45 -5.97 -2.65
N GLY A 15 -18.12 -5.92 -2.65
CA GLY A 15 -17.28 -5.71 -1.46
C GLY A 15 -16.85 -6.99 -0.76
N ILE A 16 -17.67 -8.03 -0.75
CA ILE A 16 -17.36 -9.36 -0.21
C ILE A 16 -17.55 -10.39 -1.30
N ASP A 17 -16.58 -11.27 -1.47
CA ASP A 17 -16.69 -12.42 -2.35
C ASP A 17 -17.04 -13.68 -1.55
N PHE A 18 -18.35 -13.98 -1.46
CA PHE A 18 -18.85 -15.13 -0.71
C PHE A 18 -18.45 -16.47 -1.31
N ILE A 19 -18.20 -16.53 -2.62
CA ILE A 19 -17.78 -17.79 -3.27
C ILE A 19 -16.32 -18.07 -2.89
N GLU A 20 -15.43 -17.07 -2.98
CA GLU A 20 -14.04 -17.21 -2.56
C GLU A 20 -13.91 -17.49 -1.06
N LEU A 21 -14.77 -16.85 -0.25
CA LEU A 21 -14.83 -17.09 1.19
C LEU A 21 -15.22 -18.54 1.52
N ARG A 22 -16.23 -19.07 0.83
CA ARG A 22 -16.63 -20.48 0.96
C ARG A 22 -15.53 -21.43 0.53
N ASP A 23 -14.90 -21.15 -0.62
CA ASP A 23 -13.85 -21.99 -1.18
C ASP A 23 -12.60 -21.97 -0.28
N ALA A 24 -12.23 -20.82 0.30
CA ALA A 24 -11.19 -20.71 1.30
C ALA A 24 -11.51 -21.53 2.57
N TRP A 25 -12.77 -21.52 3.01
CA TRP A 25 -13.23 -22.31 4.16
C TRP A 25 -13.12 -23.83 3.91
N THR A 26 -13.55 -24.30 2.73
CA THR A 26 -13.53 -25.72 2.37
C THR A 26 -12.13 -26.26 2.12
N THR A 27 -11.17 -25.41 1.74
CA THR A 27 -9.76 -25.77 1.49
C THR A 27 -8.87 -25.58 2.71
N GLY A 28 -9.43 -25.41 3.92
CA GLY A 28 -8.66 -25.31 5.15
C GLY A 28 -8.08 -23.92 5.45
N GLY A 29 -8.64 -22.85 4.86
CA GLY A 29 -8.29 -21.47 5.21
C GLY A 29 -6.94 -20.96 4.67
N HIS A 30 -6.26 -21.75 3.87
CA HIS A 30 -4.94 -21.40 3.31
C HIS A 30 -5.00 -20.39 2.14
N ARG A 31 -6.18 -19.99 1.70
CA ARG A 31 -6.37 -18.98 0.65
C ARG A 31 -6.77 -17.65 1.27
N GLY A 32 -6.11 -16.58 0.85
CA GLY A 32 -6.52 -15.20 1.17
C GLY A 32 -7.85 -14.87 0.49
N ALA A 33 -8.95 -14.84 1.24
CA ALA A 33 -10.29 -14.54 0.74
C ALA A 33 -10.67 -13.06 0.91
N SER A 34 -9.71 -12.16 1.06
CA SER A 34 -9.99 -10.72 1.21
C SER A 34 -10.01 -10.04 -0.14
N THR A 35 -11.12 -9.38 -0.46
CA THR A 35 -11.29 -8.63 -1.70
C THR A 35 -10.44 -7.35 -1.74
N ILE A 36 -10.22 -6.79 -2.93
CA ILE A 36 -9.58 -5.48 -3.13
C ILE A 36 -10.29 -4.40 -2.31
N THR A 37 -11.64 -4.41 -2.29
CA THR A 37 -12.42 -3.43 -1.53
C THR A 37 -12.25 -3.59 -0.01
N GLN A 38 -12.11 -4.81 0.50
CA GLN A 38 -11.79 -5.06 1.91
C GLN A 38 -10.38 -4.59 2.26
N GLN A 39 -9.41 -4.83 1.38
CA GLN A 39 -8.05 -4.34 1.55
C GLN A 39 -8.01 -2.79 1.55
N LEU A 40 -8.75 -2.14 0.66
CA LEU A 40 -8.90 -0.68 0.63
C LEU A 40 -9.52 -0.17 1.94
N ALA A 41 -10.61 -0.78 2.40
CA ALA A 41 -11.27 -0.43 3.66
C ALA A 41 -10.28 -0.53 4.84
N LYS A 42 -9.48 -1.59 4.88
CA LYS A 42 -8.42 -1.77 5.87
C LYS A 42 -7.38 -0.64 5.80
N ASN A 43 -6.88 -0.34 4.62
CA ASN A 43 -5.80 0.64 4.43
C ASN A 43 -6.22 2.06 4.79
N LEU A 44 -7.49 2.43 4.53
CA LEU A 44 -8.00 3.79 4.74
C LEU A 44 -8.51 4.06 6.16
N TYR A 45 -9.15 3.07 6.79
CA TYR A 45 -9.99 3.34 7.96
C TYR A 45 -9.69 2.49 9.19
N LEU A 46 -8.86 1.47 9.09
CA LEU A 46 -8.71 0.51 10.18
C LEU A 46 -7.28 0.45 10.72
N SER A 47 -7.20 0.30 12.04
CA SER A 47 -5.93 0.09 12.72
C SER A 47 -5.34 -1.30 12.39
N PRO A 48 -4.01 -1.51 12.54
CA PRO A 48 -3.35 -2.77 12.22
C PRO A 48 -3.67 -3.94 13.18
N SER A 49 -4.61 -3.78 14.12
CA SER A 49 -4.97 -4.83 15.08
C SER A 49 -5.52 -6.09 14.38
N ARG A 50 -5.21 -7.28 14.92
CA ARG A 50 -5.72 -8.57 14.43
C ARG A 50 -6.89 -9.04 15.32
N SER A 51 -8.11 -8.54 15.08
CA SER A 51 -9.30 -8.97 15.81
C SER A 51 -10.45 -9.30 14.86
N LEU A 52 -11.32 -10.23 15.26
CA LEU A 52 -12.54 -10.57 14.50
C LEU A 52 -13.46 -9.34 14.35
N PHE A 53 -13.52 -8.50 15.38
CA PHE A 53 -14.31 -7.28 15.33
C PHE A 53 -13.78 -6.28 14.28
N ARG A 54 -12.46 -6.17 14.15
CA ARG A 54 -11.85 -5.39 13.07
C ARG A 54 -12.20 -5.98 11.70
N LYS A 55 -12.16 -7.31 11.55
CA LYS A 55 -12.51 -7.96 10.28
C LYS A 55 -13.99 -7.75 9.91
N LEU A 56 -14.89 -7.73 10.89
CA LEU A 56 -16.28 -7.36 10.65
C LEU A 56 -16.42 -5.89 10.20
N LYS A 57 -15.73 -4.94 10.86
CA LYS A 57 -15.71 -3.55 10.43
C LYS A 57 -15.18 -3.40 8.99
N GLU A 58 -14.14 -4.13 8.64
CA GLU A 58 -13.58 -4.18 7.29
C GLU A 58 -14.66 -4.61 6.27
N ALA A 59 -15.38 -5.70 6.54
CA ALA A 59 -16.42 -6.19 5.67
C ALA A 59 -17.59 -5.18 5.49
N VAL A 60 -18.06 -4.61 6.58
CA VAL A 60 -19.13 -3.57 6.55
C VAL A 60 -18.66 -2.34 5.78
N THR A 61 -17.42 -1.89 6.01
CA THR A 61 -16.85 -0.72 5.31
C THR A 61 -16.67 -1.02 3.82
N ALA A 62 -16.25 -2.22 3.45
CA ALA A 62 -16.13 -2.62 2.06
C ALA A 62 -17.47 -2.55 1.31
N VAL A 63 -18.55 -3.06 1.91
CA VAL A 63 -19.90 -2.95 1.32
C VAL A 63 -20.32 -1.48 1.17
N ARG A 64 -20.04 -0.63 2.18
CA ARG A 64 -20.36 0.81 2.10
C ARG A 64 -19.57 1.51 1.00
N LEU A 65 -18.32 1.15 0.79
CA LEU A 65 -17.51 1.68 -0.31
C LEU A 65 -18.09 1.29 -1.68
N GLU A 66 -18.54 0.05 -1.84
CA GLU A 66 -19.16 -0.41 -3.09
C GLU A 66 -20.52 0.24 -3.38
N LEU A 67 -21.26 0.62 -2.35
CA LEU A 67 -22.51 1.38 -2.52
C LEU A 67 -22.24 2.86 -2.92
N ALA A 68 -21.11 3.42 -2.52
CA ALA A 68 -20.79 4.82 -2.70
C ALA A 68 -19.89 5.09 -3.93
N LEU A 69 -19.10 4.11 -4.38
CA LEU A 69 -18.07 4.29 -5.38
C LEU A 69 -18.19 3.27 -6.51
N SER A 70 -17.82 3.67 -7.71
CA SER A 70 -17.66 2.73 -8.83
C SER A 70 -16.45 1.81 -8.63
N LYS A 71 -16.46 0.64 -9.27
CA LYS A 71 -15.32 -0.30 -9.30
C LYS A 71 -14.03 0.37 -9.77
N THR A 72 -14.12 1.24 -10.77
CA THR A 72 -12.97 2.01 -11.27
C THR A 72 -12.41 2.90 -10.16
N ARG A 73 -13.27 3.63 -9.45
CA ARG A 73 -12.82 4.52 -8.37
C ARG A 73 -12.23 3.75 -7.18
N ILE A 74 -12.80 2.60 -6.84
CA ILE A 74 -12.24 1.70 -5.82
C ILE A 74 -10.83 1.24 -6.22
N MET A 75 -10.63 0.84 -7.48
CA MET A 75 -9.33 0.43 -7.99
C MET A 75 -8.31 1.57 -7.98
N GLU A 76 -8.69 2.77 -8.41
CA GLU A 76 -7.83 3.97 -8.36
C GLU A 76 -7.37 4.26 -6.92
N LEU A 77 -8.29 4.27 -5.98
CA LEU A 77 -7.99 4.47 -4.56
C LEU A 77 -7.09 3.36 -4.01
N TYR A 78 -7.37 2.11 -4.36
CA TYR A 78 -6.55 0.98 -3.94
C TYR A 78 -5.11 1.11 -4.44
N LEU A 79 -4.94 1.39 -5.72
CA LEU A 79 -3.62 1.55 -6.34
C LEU A 79 -2.84 2.74 -5.76
N SER A 80 -3.52 3.83 -5.40
CA SER A 80 -2.89 5.02 -4.85
C SER A 80 -2.57 4.94 -3.36
N THR A 81 -3.29 4.10 -2.59
CA THR A 81 -3.14 4.02 -1.14
C THR A 81 -2.45 2.75 -0.64
N SER A 82 -2.19 1.79 -1.50
CA SER A 82 -1.47 0.56 -1.13
C SER A 82 0.02 0.83 -0.93
N GLU A 83 0.61 0.10 0.03
CA GLU A 83 2.06 0.05 0.22
C GLU A 83 2.67 -0.96 -0.76
N TRP A 84 3.78 -0.58 -1.39
CA TRP A 84 4.50 -1.37 -2.40
C TRP A 84 5.93 -1.69 -1.99
N GLY A 85 6.36 -1.18 -0.87
CA GLY A 85 7.69 -1.35 -0.30
C GLY A 85 7.84 -0.48 0.94
N PRO A 86 8.92 -0.62 1.72
CA PRO A 86 9.14 0.22 2.89
C PRO A 86 9.09 1.71 2.53
N GLY A 87 8.03 2.41 2.98
CA GLY A 87 7.82 3.83 2.69
C GLY A 87 7.39 4.18 1.25
N ILE A 88 7.10 3.18 0.41
CA ILE A 88 6.65 3.40 -0.98
C ILE A 88 5.14 3.20 -1.03
N TRP A 89 4.40 4.28 -1.17
CA TRP A 89 2.94 4.30 -1.20
C TRP A 89 2.43 4.76 -2.56
N GLY A 90 1.50 4.01 -3.12
CA GLY A 90 0.91 4.27 -4.42
C GLY A 90 1.69 3.66 -5.58
N ALA A 91 0.94 3.22 -6.60
CA ALA A 91 1.49 2.56 -7.79
C ALA A 91 2.41 3.48 -8.61
N GLU A 92 2.16 4.79 -8.60
CA GLU A 92 3.00 5.77 -9.30
C GLU A 92 4.40 5.83 -8.67
N ALA A 93 4.47 5.99 -7.35
CA ALA A 93 5.73 5.99 -6.63
C ALA A 93 6.47 4.65 -6.78
N ALA A 94 5.75 3.53 -6.73
CA ALA A 94 6.32 2.19 -6.91
C ALA A 94 6.89 1.98 -8.32
N SER A 95 6.16 2.40 -9.36
CA SER A 95 6.60 2.33 -10.74
C SER A 95 7.87 3.13 -10.98
N ALA A 96 7.91 4.36 -10.47
CA ALA A 96 9.09 5.22 -10.56
C ALA A 96 10.26 4.64 -9.77
N ALA A 97 10.04 4.20 -8.52
CA ALA A 97 11.10 3.71 -7.64
C ALA A 97 11.74 2.40 -8.13
N TYR A 98 10.94 1.46 -8.65
CA TYR A 98 11.44 0.15 -9.06
C TYR A 98 11.86 0.06 -10.52
N PHE A 99 11.26 0.84 -11.40
CA PHE A 99 11.44 0.70 -12.84
C PHE A 99 11.79 2.00 -13.56
N GLY A 100 11.75 3.15 -12.90
CA GLY A 100 12.07 4.44 -13.49
C GLY A 100 11.11 4.93 -14.57
N VAL A 101 9.89 4.36 -14.61
CA VAL A 101 8.87 4.71 -15.61
C VAL A 101 7.52 5.01 -14.96
N PRO A 102 6.65 5.82 -15.58
CA PRO A 102 5.29 6.01 -15.10
C PRO A 102 4.45 4.74 -15.28
N PRO A 103 3.36 4.53 -14.50
CA PRO A 103 2.51 3.34 -14.58
C PRO A 103 1.99 3.02 -15.98
N SER A 104 1.74 4.03 -16.81
CA SER A 104 1.27 3.89 -18.20
C SER A 104 2.31 3.29 -19.16
N ARG A 105 3.57 3.23 -18.74
CA ARG A 105 4.69 2.65 -19.52
C ARG A 105 5.23 1.35 -18.95
N LEU A 106 4.59 0.81 -17.91
CA LEU A 106 4.97 -0.50 -17.39
C LEU A 106 4.76 -1.57 -18.46
N SER A 107 5.76 -2.42 -18.65
CA SER A 107 5.57 -3.66 -19.40
C SER A 107 4.70 -4.63 -18.58
N ASP A 108 4.14 -5.66 -19.24
CA ASP A 108 3.35 -6.70 -18.55
C ASP A 108 4.15 -7.36 -17.42
N ALA A 109 5.44 -7.63 -17.65
CA ALA A 109 6.32 -8.21 -16.63
C ALA A 109 6.53 -7.27 -15.43
N GLN A 110 6.66 -5.98 -15.65
CA GLN A 110 6.80 -4.99 -14.59
C GLN A 110 5.47 -4.81 -13.82
N ALA A 111 4.34 -4.74 -14.53
CA ALA A 111 3.02 -4.66 -13.92
C ALA A 111 2.70 -5.92 -13.07
N ALA A 112 3.08 -7.11 -13.57
CA ALA A 112 2.94 -8.35 -12.82
C ALA A 112 3.89 -8.41 -11.61
N ALA A 113 5.10 -7.86 -11.72
CA ALA A 113 6.03 -7.75 -10.59
C ALA A 113 5.46 -6.86 -9.48
N LEU A 114 4.87 -5.71 -9.81
CA LEU A 114 4.15 -4.90 -8.83
C LEU A 114 2.99 -5.68 -8.21
N ALA A 115 2.15 -6.35 -9.00
CA ALA A 115 1.06 -7.15 -8.47
C ALA A 115 1.56 -8.27 -7.52
N ALA A 116 2.71 -8.87 -7.84
CA ALA A 116 3.34 -9.89 -7.01
C ALA A 116 3.89 -9.35 -5.67
N THR A 117 4.15 -8.06 -5.59
CA THR A 117 4.68 -7.39 -4.40
C THR A 117 3.61 -7.17 -3.31
N LEU A 118 2.36 -6.93 -3.70
CA LEU A 118 1.28 -6.49 -2.79
C LEU A 118 1.07 -7.34 -1.53
N PRO A 119 1.15 -8.68 -1.56
CA PRO A 119 0.93 -9.48 -0.35
C PRO A 119 1.96 -9.24 0.75
N GLN A 120 3.20 -8.91 0.37
CA GLN A 120 4.33 -8.74 1.29
C GLN A 120 5.28 -7.62 0.86
N PRO A 121 4.79 -6.37 0.74
CA PRO A 121 5.53 -5.29 0.12
C PRO A 121 6.84 -4.94 0.86
N ARG A 122 6.89 -5.16 2.17
CA ARG A 122 8.09 -4.87 2.98
C ARG A 122 9.14 -5.96 2.94
N THR A 123 8.77 -7.19 2.60
CA THR A 123 9.65 -8.36 2.72
C THR A 123 9.93 -9.07 1.41
N SER A 124 9.18 -8.75 0.34
CA SER A 124 9.35 -9.33 -0.99
C SER A 124 8.90 -8.34 -2.06
N ASN A 125 9.84 -7.65 -2.66
CA ASN A 125 9.62 -6.64 -3.69
C ASN A 125 10.78 -6.65 -4.69
N PRO A 126 10.74 -5.87 -5.79
CA PRO A 126 11.80 -5.86 -6.80
C PRO A 126 13.21 -5.53 -6.28
N ALA A 127 13.32 -4.76 -5.19
CA ALA A 127 14.61 -4.39 -4.59
C ALA A 127 15.05 -5.35 -3.48
N PHE A 128 14.10 -6.08 -2.85
CA PHE A 128 14.40 -6.92 -1.71
C PHE A 128 13.76 -8.30 -1.84
N ARG A 129 14.58 -9.35 -1.76
CA ARG A 129 14.18 -10.77 -1.96
C ARG A 129 13.35 -11.00 -3.24
N PRO A 130 13.90 -10.64 -4.39
CA PRO A 130 13.13 -10.67 -5.63
C PRO A 130 12.69 -12.09 -6.04
N ALA A 131 13.40 -13.15 -5.65
CA ALA A 131 13.11 -14.51 -6.08
C ALA A 131 11.66 -14.95 -5.77
N ARG A 132 11.17 -14.64 -4.55
CA ARG A 132 9.78 -14.99 -4.16
C ARG A 132 8.76 -14.16 -4.97
N MET A 133 9.02 -12.88 -5.13
CA MET A 133 8.20 -12.00 -5.94
C MET A 133 8.22 -12.44 -7.39
N LEU A 134 9.39 -12.80 -7.95
CA LEU A 134 9.53 -13.28 -9.33
C LEU A 134 8.73 -14.56 -9.58
N ALA A 135 8.79 -15.54 -8.69
CA ALA A 135 7.98 -16.75 -8.80
C ALA A 135 6.47 -16.44 -8.87
N ARG A 136 5.99 -15.52 -8.01
CA ARG A 136 4.59 -15.07 -8.03
C ARG A 136 4.26 -14.27 -9.30
N ARG A 137 5.17 -13.41 -9.76
CA ARG A 137 5.03 -12.67 -11.03
C ARG A 137 4.80 -13.63 -12.20
N ASP A 138 5.59 -14.69 -12.29
CA ASP A 138 5.51 -15.63 -13.41
C ASP A 138 4.18 -16.39 -13.42
N LEU A 139 3.63 -16.71 -12.26
CA LEU A 139 2.28 -17.28 -12.15
C LEU A 139 1.19 -16.27 -12.57
N ILE A 140 1.31 -14.99 -12.19
CA ILE A 140 0.38 -13.94 -12.60
C ILE A 140 0.43 -13.76 -14.13
N LEU A 141 1.62 -13.74 -14.72
CA LEU A 141 1.79 -13.67 -16.18
C LEU A 141 1.21 -14.89 -16.89
N ALA A 142 1.50 -16.09 -16.40
CA ALA A 142 0.93 -17.31 -16.95
C ALA A 142 -0.60 -17.26 -16.94
N HIS A 143 -1.21 -16.82 -15.85
CA HIS A 143 -2.66 -16.68 -15.75
C HIS A 143 -3.20 -15.57 -16.69
N TYR A 144 -2.51 -14.46 -16.78
CA TYR A 144 -2.88 -13.35 -17.68
C TYR A 144 -2.89 -13.77 -19.15
N TYR A 145 -1.94 -14.59 -19.58
CA TYR A 145 -1.87 -15.11 -20.95
C TYR A 145 -2.69 -16.39 -21.17
N GLY A 146 -3.62 -16.71 -20.29
CA GLY A 146 -4.59 -17.80 -20.47
C GLY A 146 -4.20 -19.13 -19.83
N GLY A 147 -3.15 -19.16 -19.01
CA GLY A 147 -2.80 -20.31 -18.17
C GLY A 147 -3.87 -20.56 -17.11
N LYS A 148 -4.15 -21.85 -16.84
CA LYS A 148 -5.13 -22.26 -15.82
C LYS A 148 -4.52 -22.46 -14.42
N THR A 149 -3.21 -22.24 -14.26
CA THR A 149 -2.54 -22.43 -12.98
C THR A 149 -2.97 -21.35 -12.00
N PRO A 150 -3.59 -21.70 -10.86
CA PRO A 150 -3.98 -20.71 -9.88
C PRO A 150 -2.73 -20.01 -9.31
N VAL A 151 -2.80 -18.71 -9.13
CA VAL A 151 -1.77 -17.96 -8.41
C VAL A 151 -1.93 -18.33 -6.93
N PRO A 152 -0.95 -19.01 -6.31
CA PRO A 152 -1.09 -19.35 -4.91
C PRO A 152 -1.14 -18.11 -4.04
N PRO A 153 -1.89 -18.13 -2.93
CA PRO A 153 -1.84 -17.07 -1.95
C PRO A 153 -0.40 -16.93 -1.42
N ALA A 154 -0.04 -15.75 -0.97
CA ALA A 154 1.22 -15.57 -0.30
C ALA A 154 1.24 -16.45 0.96
N LEU A 155 2.14 -17.43 1.02
CA LEU A 155 2.37 -18.21 2.22
C LEU A 155 2.95 -17.28 3.29
N GLU A 156 2.15 -16.93 4.29
CA GLU A 156 2.58 -16.08 5.41
C GLU A 156 3.55 -16.81 6.36
N ASP A 157 3.65 -18.15 6.33
CA ASP A 157 4.10 -18.94 7.45
C ASP A 157 5.49 -19.60 7.33
N SER A 158 6.32 -19.21 6.38
CA SER A 158 7.68 -19.76 6.33
C SER A 158 8.75 -18.73 5.97
N ILE A 159 8.85 -17.69 6.79
CA ILE A 159 9.99 -16.78 6.73
C ILE A 159 10.98 -17.25 7.79
N PRO A 160 12.13 -17.84 7.43
CA PRO A 160 13.22 -17.93 8.38
C PRO A 160 13.55 -16.53 8.87
N GLU A 161 13.65 -16.37 10.17
CA GLU A 161 14.05 -15.12 10.79
C GLU A 161 15.36 -14.64 10.14
N MET A 162 15.31 -13.53 9.44
CA MET A 162 16.46 -13.01 8.72
C MET A 162 17.35 -12.22 9.66
N PRO A 163 18.66 -12.29 9.47
CA PRO A 163 19.58 -11.34 10.10
C PRO A 163 19.09 -9.93 9.75
N GLN A 164 18.92 -9.11 10.78
CA GLN A 164 18.58 -7.71 10.64
C GLN A 164 19.70 -7.05 9.82
N ILE A 165 19.42 -6.73 8.56
CA ILE A 165 20.29 -5.83 7.81
C ILE A 165 20.03 -4.47 8.45
N GLU A 166 20.99 -4.00 9.25
CA GLU A 166 20.94 -2.63 9.75
C GLU A 166 20.71 -1.70 8.56
N PRO A 167 19.78 -0.75 8.68
CA PRO A 167 19.62 0.25 7.63
C PRO A 167 20.97 0.89 7.38
N PRO A 168 21.33 1.19 6.11
CA PRO A 168 22.56 1.87 5.81
C PRO A 168 22.65 3.08 6.72
N ILE A 169 23.74 3.20 7.48
CA ILE A 169 24.01 4.35 8.33
C ILE A 169 24.09 5.53 7.36
N LEU A 170 22.99 6.27 7.26
CA LEU A 170 23.00 7.57 6.60
C LEU A 170 24.05 8.39 7.34
N PRO A 171 25.02 8.96 6.63
CA PRO A 171 25.96 9.89 7.28
C PRO A 171 25.11 10.94 7.98
N PRO A 172 25.51 11.40 9.19
CA PRO A 172 24.74 12.39 9.91
C PRO A 172 24.56 13.62 9.00
N LEU A 173 23.34 13.78 8.50
CA LEU A 173 22.95 14.97 7.79
C LEU A 173 22.96 16.11 8.80
N LEU A 174 24.05 16.88 8.74
CA LEU A 174 24.13 18.23 9.28
C LEU A 174 24.08 18.43 10.80
N ASP A 175 25.25 18.22 11.41
CA ASP A 175 25.65 19.08 12.53
C ASP A 175 26.28 20.42 12.03
N THR A 176 25.98 20.86 10.83
CA THR A 176 26.54 22.11 10.26
C THR A 176 25.51 23.19 9.97
N LEU A 177 24.29 23.06 10.46
CA LEU A 177 23.46 24.24 10.64
C LEU A 177 23.74 24.84 12.03
N VAL A 178 24.88 25.48 12.17
CA VAL A 178 25.09 26.48 13.20
C VAL A 178 24.10 27.60 12.90
N LEU A 179 22.95 27.54 13.56
CA LEU A 179 22.04 28.70 13.63
C LEU A 179 22.83 29.83 14.29
N PRO A 180 22.88 31.03 13.71
CA PRO A 180 23.51 32.15 14.37
C PRO A 180 22.84 32.38 15.70
N ASP A 181 23.65 32.47 16.76
CA ASP A 181 23.23 32.76 18.11
C ASP A 181 22.60 34.17 18.14
N THR A 182 21.28 34.24 18.20
CA THR A 182 20.51 35.49 18.31
C THR A 182 20.30 35.92 19.76
N THR A 183 21.12 35.43 20.70
CA THR A 183 21.08 35.87 22.09
C THR A 183 22.16 36.88 22.40
N ARG A 184 22.19 38.00 21.69
CA ARG A 184 22.89 39.21 22.17
C ARG A 184 22.08 40.45 21.83
N ASP A 185 21.74 41.13 22.90
CA ASP A 185 21.29 42.51 23.02
C ASP A 185 19.85 42.84 22.64
N HIS A 186 18.97 42.71 23.65
CA HIS A 186 17.91 43.69 23.82
C HIS A 186 17.75 44.06 25.32
N PRO A 187 17.88 45.37 25.65
CA PRO A 187 17.55 45.86 26.99
C PRO A 187 16.03 45.95 27.16
N ASP A 188 15.61 45.76 28.40
CA ASP A 188 14.28 45.88 28.98
C ASP A 188 13.33 46.90 28.33
N SER A 189 12.15 46.45 27.95
CA SER A 189 10.93 47.26 28.04
C SER A 189 9.72 46.32 28.12
N GLY A 190 9.01 46.38 29.25
CA GLY A 190 7.83 45.62 29.55
C GLY A 190 6.61 46.01 28.71
N GLY A 191 5.86 44.99 28.30
CA GLY A 191 4.54 45.10 27.70
C GLY A 191 3.89 43.70 27.57
N PRO A 192 2.57 43.56 27.73
CA PRO A 192 1.91 42.26 27.90
C PRO A 192 1.86 41.46 26.59
N VAL A 193 2.12 40.16 26.72
CA VAL A 193 2.13 39.18 25.60
C VAL A 193 0.71 38.93 25.12
N ASP A 194 0.42 39.38 23.92
CA ASP A 194 -0.80 39.03 23.22
C ASP A 194 -0.58 37.76 22.37
N SER A 195 -1.58 36.90 22.36
CA SER A 195 -1.56 35.53 21.88
C SER A 195 -1.28 35.42 20.39
N VAL A 196 -0.15 34.85 19.96
CA VAL A 196 0.16 34.58 18.55
C VAL A 196 -0.50 33.26 18.11
N ARG A 197 -1.63 33.39 17.41
CA ARG A 197 -2.20 32.31 16.60
C ARG A 197 -1.23 31.93 15.48
N ARG A 198 -0.71 30.72 15.51
CA ARG A 198 0.01 30.13 14.37
C ARG A 198 -0.99 29.82 13.25
N VAL A 199 -0.95 30.59 12.21
CA VAL A 199 -1.69 30.35 10.97
C VAL A 199 -0.82 29.44 10.10
N PHE A 200 -1.21 28.19 9.93
CA PHE A 200 -0.65 27.33 8.89
C PHE A 200 -1.31 27.66 7.57
N PRO A 201 -0.58 27.92 6.48
CA PRO A 201 -1.17 28.12 5.18
C PRO A 201 -1.76 26.82 4.66
N ARG A 202 -3.05 26.84 4.30
CA ARG A 202 -3.71 25.75 3.58
C ARG A 202 -3.20 25.71 2.13
N PRO A 203 -2.90 24.52 1.56
CA PRO A 203 -2.59 24.44 0.13
C PRO A 203 -3.81 24.82 -0.69
N ARG A 204 -3.64 25.76 -1.63
CA ARG A 204 -4.66 26.12 -2.63
C ARG A 204 -4.74 25.02 -3.67
N LEU A 205 -5.87 24.32 -3.72
CA LEU A 205 -6.26 23.53 -4.89
C LEU A 205 -6.58 24.52 -6.02
N VAL A 206 -5.71 24.58 -7.03
CA VAL A 206 -6.00 25.27 -8.28
C VAL A 206 -6.71 24.27 -9.19
N TYR A 207 -8.03 24.41 -9.29
CA TYR A 207 -8.83 23.78 -10.32
C TYR A 207 -8.83 24.74 -11.50
N GLN A 208 -8.33 24.32 -12.65
CA GLN A 208 -8.56 25.00 -13.94
C GLN A 208 -9.47 24.13 -14.79
N PRO A 209 -10.42 24.74 -15.52
CA PRO A 209 -11.48 24.06 -16.26
C PRO A 209 -10.99 23.33 -17.51
#